data_4d3d96e252223eeef339d8042edff8c7
#
_entry.id   4d3d96e252223eeef339d8042edff8c7
#
_cell.length_a   1.000
_cell.length_b   1.000
_cell.length_c   1.000
_cell.angle_alpha   90.00
_cell.angle_beta   90.00
_cell.angle_gamma   90.00
#
_symmetry.space_group_name_H-M   'P 1'
#
loop_
_entity.id
_entity.type
_entity.pdbx_description
1 polymer ?
#
loop_
_entity_poly.entity_id
_entity_poly.type
_entity_poly.pdbx_seq_one_letter_code
_entity_poly.pdbx_strand_id
1 'polypeptide(L)'
;MLGLTVPAVAAACTTVGPNAPQDAPSPGAVLTFLPDDKAKDVNPTAPVSVTVANGWFQDVKLVNADGKVVAGALSRDQTRFRTTEPLGFDVTYSWKGSAVGLDGKAVAVSGSFTTLVPTAKVNGQFQLADGQTVGIAAPVIIQFDAHIADKAAAEKSLSITCDPPTEGGWAWLPDEQQGSRVHWRSREYFKAGT
;
A
#
# COMPACT_ATOMS: atom_id res chain seq x y z
N MET A 1 55.18 74.74 45.79
CA MET A 1 54.89 73.32 45.94
C MET A 1 53.86 72.97 44.87
N LEU A 2 54.31 72.29 43.84
CA LEU A 2 53.48 71.86 42.70
C LEU A 2 52.74 70.60 43.08
N GLY A 3 51.43 70.63 43.03
CA GLY A 3 50.58 69.40 43.19
C GLY A 3 50.17 68.89 41.81
N LEU A 4 50.65 67.71 41.44
CA LEU A 4 50.32 67.02 40.20
C LEU A 4 49.13 66.13 40.38
N THR A 5 47.99 66.47 39.79
CA THR A 5 46.78 65.55 39.77
C THR A 5 46.79 64.75 38.49
N VAL A 6 46.84 63.39 38.68
CA VAL A 6 46.73 62.41 37.57
C VAL A 6 45.27 61.97 37.45
N PRO A 7 44.62 62.03 36.27
CA PRO A 7 43.29 61.49 36.08
C PRO A 7 43.38 60.00 35.83
N ALA A 8 42.61 59.24 36.60
CA ALA A 8 42.38 57.77 36.45
C ALA A 8 41.43 57.54 35.25
N VAL A 9 41.93 56.87 34.22
CA VAL A 9 41.13 56.37 33.10
C VAL A 9 40.51 55.01 33.50
N ALA A 10 39.21 54.99 33.71
CA ALA A 10 38.47 53.75 33.90
C ALA A 10 38.25 53.07 32.56
N ALA A 11 38.92 51.94 32.29
CA ALA A 11 38.65 51.06 31.17
C ALA A 11 37.39 50.25 31.46
N ALA A 12 36.28 50.54 30.74
CA ALA A 12 35.09 49.73 30.73
C ALA A 12 35.32 48.49 29.85
N CYS A 13 35.57 47.33 30.45
CA CYS A 13 35.54 46.05 29.76
C CYS A 13 34.08 45.70 29.45
N THR A 14 33.63 45.91 28.21
CA THR A 14 32.38 45.30 27.69
C THR A 14 32.65 43.82 27.43
N THR A 15 32.23 42.96 28.32
CA THR A 15 32.16 41.50 28.07
C THR A 15 31.05 41.27 27.04
N VAL A 16 31.40 41.06 25.80
CA VAL A 16 30.51 40.45 24.78
C VAL A 16 30.36 38.98 25.19
N GLY A 17 29.26 38.65 25.80
CA GLY A 17 28.90 37.28 26.08
C GLY A 17 28.78 36.49 24.77
N PRO A 18 29.21 35.22 24.71
CA PRO A 18 29.00 34.41 23.51
C PRO A 18 27.49 34.30 23.26
N ASN A 19 27.04 34.81 22.11
CA ASN A 19 25.72 34.50 21.57
C ASN A 19 25.66 32.95 21.45
N ALA A 20 24.97 32.30 22.34
CA ALA A 20 24.59 30.88 22.15
C ALA A 20 23.86 30.80 20.79
N PRO A 21 24.20 29.82 19.95
CA PRO A 21 23.43 29.59 18.71
C PRO A 21 21.95 29.46 19.11
N GLN A 22 21.10 30.36 18.61
CA GLN A 22 19.66 30.14 18.73
C GLN A 22 19.36 28.88 17.92
N ASP A 23 19.01 27.79 18.61
CA ASP A 23 18.55 26.58 17.94
C ASP A 23 17.41 26.95 17.01
N ALA A 24 17.59 26.69 15.71
CA ALA A 24 16.54 26.87 14.73
C ALA A 24 15.34 26.03 15.16
N PRO A 25 14.11 26.55 15.03
CA PRO A 25 12.93 25.78 15.42
C PRO A 25 12.89 24.45 14.69
N SER A 26 12.69 23.36 15.43
CA SER A 26 12.59 22.02 14.85
C SER A 26 11.46 21.97 13.83
N PRO A 27 11.67 21.34 12.65
CA PRO A 27 10.66 21.32 11.60
C PRO A 27 9.48 20.43 11.99
N GLY A 28 8.27 20.83 11.57
CA GLY A 28 7.05 20.03 11.71
C GLY A 28 7.02 18.86 10.72
N ALA A 29 6.17 17.86 11.01
CA ALA A 29 5.96 16.72 10.14
C ALA A 29 5.36 17.13 8.80
N VAL A 30 5.90 16.57 7.71
CA VAL A 30 5.40 16.75 6.33
C VAL A 30 4.97 15.39 5.78
N LEU A 31 3.72 15.29 5.35
CA LEU A 31 3.15 14.05 4.80
C LEU A 31 3.20 14.08 3.27
N THR A 32 3.58 12.95 2.67
CA THR A 32 3.54 12.72 1.23
C THR A 32 2.76 11.44 0.96
N PHE A 33 1.73 11.52 0.13
CA PHE A 33 0.87 10.41 -0.25
C PHE A 33 1.23 9.90 -1.64
N LEU A 34 1.17 8.60 -1.82
CA LEU A 34 1.22 7.92 -3.12
C LEU A 34 0.08 6.90 -3.17
N PRO A 35 -0.91 7.07 -4.04
CA PRO A 35 -1.13 8.22 -4.94
C PRO A 35 -1.42 9.52 -4.18
N ASP A 36 -1.37 10.64 -4.89
CA ASP A 36 -1.65 11.96 -4.33
C ASP A 36 -3.05 12.04 -3.72
N ASP A 37 -3.23 12.96 -2.77
CA ASP A 37 -4.56 13.20 -2.17
C ASP A 37 -5.58 13.58 -3.25
N LYS A 38 -6.77 12.97 -3.17
CA LYS A 38 -7.88 13.11 -4.13
C LYS A 38 -7.59 12.59 -5.54
N ALA A 39 -6.54 11.78 -5.74
CA ALA A 39 -6.29 11.11 -7.00
C ALA A 39 -7.49 10.23 -7.39
N LYS A 40 -7.78 10.18 -8.69
CA LYS A 40 -8.85 9.36 -9.28
C LYS A 40 -8.23 8.36 -10.26
N ASP A 41 -9.01 7.35 -10.62
CA ASP A 41 -8.63 6.33 -11.59
C ASP A 41 -7.30 5.63 -11.27
N VAL A 42 -7.04 5.48 -9.97
CA VAL A 42 -5.82 4.83 -9.47
C VAL A 42 -5.86 3.34 -9.80
N ASN A 43 -4.80 2.82 -10.42
CA ASN A 43 -4.71 1.38 -10.67
C ASN A 43 -4.66 0.62 -9.34
N PRO A 44 -5.57 -0.34 -9.07
CA PRO A 44 -5.60 -1.10 -7.81
C PRO A 44 -4.34 -1.91 -7.50
N THR A 45 -3.55 -2.22 -8.53
CA THR A 45 -2.27 -2.94 -8.36
C THR A 45 -1.06 -2.00 -8.22
N ALA A 46 -1.26 -0.68 -8.35
CA ALA A 46 -0.20 0.29 -8.17
C ALA A 46 0.26 0.34 -6.70
N PRO A 47 1.53 0.68 -6.43
CA PRO A 47 2.00 0.87 -5.07
C PRO A 47 1.25 1.99 -4.36
N VAL A 48 0.76 1.73 -3.15
CA VAL A 48 0.10 2.72 -2.31
C VAL A 48 0.88 2.88 -1.02
N SER A 49 1.25 4.12 -0.68
CA SER A 49 2.03 4.41 0.51
C SER A 49 1.80 5.84 1.00
N VAL A 50 2.12 6.07 2.27
CA VAL A 50 2.27 7.42 2.82
C VAL A 50 3.61 7.50 3.55
N THR A 51 4.29 8.62 3.41
CA THR A 51 5.56 8.90 4.09
C THR A 51 5.46 10.17 4.91
N VAL A 52 6.21 10.22 6.00
CA VAL A 52 6.38 11.42 6.82
C VAL A 52 7.85 11.82 6.81
N ALA A 53 8.10 13.09 6.51
CA ALA A 53 9.40 13.72 6.70
C ALA A 53 9.36 14.57 7.97
N ASN A 54 10.52 14.72 8.63
CA ASN A 54 10.68 15.47 9.88
C ASN A 54 9.76 14.99 11.02
N GLY A 55 9.55 13.67 11.12
CA GLY A 55 8.68 13.09 12.14
C GLY A 55 8.48 11.59 11.96
N TRP A 56 7.52 11.03 12.68
CA TRP A 56 7.16 9.62 12.62
C TRP A 56 5.65 9.41 12.82
N PHE A 57 5.11 8.30 12.31
CA PHE A 57 3.72 7.92 12.54
C PHE A 57 3.52 7.38 13.96
N GLN A 58 2.51 7.88 14.66
CA GLN A 58 1.99 7.27 15.89
C GLN A 58 0.97 6.19 15.58
N ASP A 59 0.10 6.49 14.60
CA ASP A 59 -0.92 5.58 14.07
C ASP A 59 -1.15 5.91 12.61
N VAL A 60 -1.25 4.89 11.77
CA VAL A 60 -1.55 5.07 10.34
C VAL A 60 -2.23 3.83 9.77
N LYS A 61 -3.31 4.04 9.05
CA LYS A 61 -4.05 3.00 8.34
C LYS A 61 -4.73 3.56 7.11
N LEU A 62 -4.94 2.69 6.12
CA LEU A 62 -5.79 2.93 4.98
C LEU A 62 -7.11 2.17 5.18
N VAL A 63 -8.24 2.83 4.95
CA VAL A 63 -9.56 2.21 5.08
C VAL A 63 -10.39 2.45 3.82
N ASN A 64 -11.27 1.52 3.47
CA ASN A 64 -12.26 1.71 2.44
C ASN A 64 -13.49 2.46 2.96
N ALA A 65 -14.47 2.72 2.09
CA ALA A 65 -15.71 3.42 2.45
C ALA A 65 -16.54 2.70 3.53
N ASP A 66 -16.46 1.36 3.59
CA ASP A 66 -17.14 0.53 4.59
C ASP A 66 -16.39 0.46 5.92
N GLY A 67 -15.24 1.13 6.03
CA GLY A 67 -14.39 1.12 7.22
C GLY A 67 -13.47 -0.09 7.34
N LYS A 68 -13.41 -0.99 6.34
CA LYS A 68 -12.47 -2.11 6.32
C LYS A 68 -11.05 -1.59 6.18
N VAL A 69 -10.18 -2.04 7.08
CA VAL A 69 -8.76 -1.70 7.07
C VAL A 69 -8.05 -2.53 6.00
N VAL A 70 -7.26 -1.86 5.17
CA VAL A 70 -6.37 -2.48 4.18
C VAL A 70 -5.10 -2.94 4.87
N ALA A 71 -4.69 -4.19 4.60
CA ALA A 71 -3.44 -4.72 5.15
C ALA A 71 -2.23 -3.92 4.64
N GLY A 72 -1.30 -3.64 5.54
CA GLY A 72 -0.11 -2.87 5.23
C GLY A 72 0.98 -3.02 6.27
N ALA A 73 2.16 -2.52 5.96
CA ALA A 73 3.32 -2.56 6.82
C ALA A 73 3.88 -1.17 7.08
N LEU A 74 4.14 -0.89 8.34
CA LEU A 74 4.87 0.29 8.80
C LEU A 74 6.37 -0.03 8.82
N SER A 75 7.20 0.88 8.31
CA SER A 75 8.66 0.76 8.38
C SER A 75 9.15 0.79 9.83
N ARG A 76 10.35 0.23 10.09
CA ARG A 76 10.92 0.15 11.44
C ARG A 76 11.16 1.53 12.08
N ASP A 77 11.48 2.52 11.26
CA ASP A 77 11.68 3.92 11.65
C ASP A 77 10.37 4.72 11.74
N GLN A 78 9.23 4.04 11.51
CA GLN A 78 7.90 4.63 11.54
C GLN A 78 7.70 5.83 10.60
N THR A 79 8.48 5.92 9.54
CA THR A 79 8.40 7.03 8.58
C THR A 79 7.63 6.71 7.31
N ARG A 80 7.35 5.43 7.03
CA ARG A 80 6.62 4.99 5.85
C ARG A 80 5.65 3.87 6.16
N PHE A 81 4.41 4.02 5.69
CA PHE A 81 3.44 2.94 5.61
C PHE A 81 3.20 2.57 4.15
N ARG A 82 3.08 1.28 3.86
CA ARG A 82 2.81 0.74 2.53
C ARG A 82 1.77 -0.37 2.62
N THR A 83 0.82 -0.41 1.68
CA THR A 83 -0.12 -1.52 1.55
C THR A 83 0.60 -2.80 1.11
N THR A 84 0.13 -3.94 1.60
CA THR A 84 0.67 -5.27 1.28
C THR A 84 -0.33 -6.16 0.53
N GLU A 85 -1.58 -5.71 0.39
CA GLU A 85 -2.61 -6.37 -0.41
C GLU A 85 -3.06 -5.49 -1.57
N PRO A 86 -3.52 -6.09 -2.68
CA PRO A 86 -4.10 -5.33 -3.79
C PRO A 86 -5.42 -4.68 -3.35
N LEU A 87 -5.74 -3.54 -3.98
CA LEU A 87 -6.96 -2.80 -3.72
C LEU A 87 -8.12 -3.28 -4.62
N GLY A 88 -9.35 -2.97 -4.23
CA GLY A 88 -10.53 -3.17 -5.07
C GLY A 88 -10.64 -2.14 -6.19
N PHE A 89 -11.41 -2.45 -7.21
CA PHE A 89 -11.82 -1.52 -8.26
C PHE A 89 -13.02 -0.69 -7.82
N ASP A 90 -13.12 0.56 -8.29
CA ASP A 90 -14.25 1.47 -8.00
C ASP A 90 -14.49 1.66 -6.49
N VAL A 91 -13.40 1.80 -5.74
CA VAL A 91 -13.44 1.97 -4.29
C VAL A 91 -12.72 3.25 -3.90
N THR A 92 -13.35 4.03 -3.02
CA THR A 92 -12.69 5.16 -2.37
C THR A 92 -12.00 4.69 -1.10
N TYR A 93 -10.71 5.01 -1.00
CA TYR A 93 -9.88 4.75 0.16
C TYR A 93 -9.53 6.04 0.87
N SER A 94 -9.42 5.98 2.20
CA SER A 94 -9.08 7.13 3.04
C SER A 94 -7.97 6.78 4.00
N TRP A 95 -6.98 7.63 4.09
CA TRP A 95 -5.93 7.58 5.10
C TRP A 95 -6.47 8.09 6.43
N LYS A 96 -6.14 7.41 7.52
CA LYS A 96 -6.48 7.79 8.90
C LYS A 96 -5.30 7.54 9.81
N GLY A 97 -5.10 8.44 10.77
CA GLY A 97 -4.06 8.32 11.77
C GLY A 97 -3.47 9.65 12.19
N SER A 98 -2.29 9.59 12.81
CA SER A 98 -1.53 10.74 13.27
C SER A 98 -0.02 10.53 13.11
N ALA A 99 0.69 11.62 12.88
CA ALA A 99 2.15 11.68 12.90
C ALA A 99 2.59 12.79 13.87
N VAL A 100 3.80 12.67 14.39
CA VAL A 100 4.41 13.70 15.26
C VAL A 100 5.65 14.25 14.57
N GLY A 101 5.74 15.57 14.49
CA GLY A 101 6.92 16.26 13.97
C GLY A 101 8.08 16.33 14.97
N LEU A 102 9.26 16.68 14.49
CA LEU A 102 10.42 16.96 15.35
C LEU A 102 10.18 18.17 16.26
N ASP A 103 9.19 19.01 15.95
CA ASP A 103 8.71 20.10 16.78
C ASP A 103 7.77 19.64 17.92
N GLY A 104 7.51 18.33 18.02
CA GLY A 104 6.63 17.71 19.02
C GLY A 104 5.13 17.88 18.72
N LYS A 105 4.74 18.49 17.62
CA LYS A 105 3.33 18.69 17.27
C LYS A 105 2.75 17.52 16.49
N ALA A 106 1.53 17.17 16.82
CA ALA A 106 0.77 16.14 16.08
C ALA A 106 0.17 16.73 14.80
N VAL A 107 0.27 15.95 13.71
CA VAL A 107 -0.35 16.23 12.41
C VAL A 107 -1.26 15.06 12.06
N ALA A 108 -2.52 15.36 11.68
CA ALA A 108 -3.46 14.33 11.26
C ALA A 108 -3.04 13.72 9.92
N VAL A 109 -3.04 12.40 9.83
CA VAL A 109 -2.88 11.67 8.57
C VAL A 109 -4.26 11.56 7.94
N SER A 110 -4.56 12.45 7.00
CA SER A 110 -5.83 12.49 6.29
C SER A 110 -5.58 12.75 4.80
N GLY A 111 -6.17 11.94 3.97
CA GLY A 111 -6.10 12.01 2.51
C GLY A 111 -6.98 10.90 1.95
N SER A 112 -7.30 10.96 0.66
CA SER A 112 -8.17 9.98 0.01
C SER A 112 -7.80 9.84 -1.45
N PHE A 113 -8.18 8.72 -2.04
CA PHE A 113 -8.10 8.50 -3.49
C PHE A 113 -9.17 7.47 -3.90
N THR A 114 -9.49 7.44 -5.19
CA THR A 114 -10.45 6.48 -5.74
C THR A 114 -9.77 5.64 -6.81
N THR A 115 -9.95 4.33 -6.74
CA THR A 115 -9.45 3.42 -7.74
C THR A 115 -10.29 3.46 -9.01
N LEU A 116 -9.69 3.05 -10.13
CA LEU A 116 -10.34 3.09 -11.44
C LEU A 116 -11.61 2.23 -11.46
N VAL A 117 -12.60 2.72 -12.21
CA VAL A 117 -13.81 1.97 -12.55
C VAL A 117 -13.49 1.11 -13.77
N PRO A 118 -13.59 -0.23 -13.70
CA PRO A 118 -13.33 -1.05 -14.86
C PRO A 118 -14.39 -0.79 -15.95
N THR A 119 -13.95 -0.53 -17.15
CA THR A 119 -14.83 -0.31 -18.32
C THR A 119 -15.49 -1.61 -18.80
N ALA A 120 -14.87 -2.74 -18.50
CA ALA A 120 -15.40 -4.07 -18.77
C ALA A 120 -15.08 -4.99 -17.58
N LYS A 121 -16.02 -5.86 -17.25
CA LYS A 121 -15.84 -6.95 -16.28
C LYS A 121 -15.97 -8.26 -17.04
N VAL A 122 -15.04 -9.18 -16.79
CA VAL A 122 -15.11 -10.53 -17.32
C VAL A 122 -15.39 -11.47 -16.18
N ASN A 123 -16.42 -12.30 -16.31
CA ASN A 123 -16.79 -13.28 -15.29
C ASN A 123 -16.28 -14.66 -15.72
N GLY A 124 -15.70 -15.38 -14.78
CA GLY A 124 -15.32 -16.78 -14.94
C GLY A 124 -16.34 -17.69 -14.26
N GLN A 125 -16.79 -18.71 -14.99
CA GLN A 125 -17.67 -19.74 -14.44
C GLN A 125 -16.93 -21.07 -14.35
N PHE A 126 -16.97 -21.67 -13.18
CA PHE A 126 -16.47 -23.04 -13.00
C PHE A 126 -17.45 -24.04 -13.63
N GLN A 127 -16.89 -25.06 -14.28
CA GLN A 127 -17.70 -26.17 -14.77
C GLN A 127 -17.99 -27.24 -13.71
N LEU A 128 -17.38 -27.11 -12.53
CA LEU A 128 -17.64 -27.95 -11.38
C LEU A 128 -18.59 -27.24 -10.43
N ALA A 129 -19.60 -27.95 -9.96
CA ALA A 129 -20.50 -27.47 -8.92
C ALA A 129 -19.87 -27.67 -7.53
N ASP A 130 -20.30 -26.85 -6.57
CA ASP A 130 -19.90 -27.01 -5.18
C ASP A 130 -20.35 -28.38 -4.63
N GLY A 131 -19.47 -29.08 -3.92
CA GLY A 131 -19.70 -30.42 -3.39
C GLY A 131 -19.72 -31.53 -4.43
N GLN A 132 -19.42 -31.27 -5.69
CA GLN A 132 -19.43 -32.28 -6.74
C GLN A 132 -18.24 -33.24 -6.61
N THR A 133 -18.52 -34.56 -6.65
CA THR A 133 -17.49 -35.59 -6.77
C THR A 133 -17.17 -35.84 -8.25
N VAL A 134 -15.89 -35.81 -8.59
CA VAL A 134 -15.39 -36.01 -9.95
C VAL A 134 -14.32 -37.08 -10.01
N GLY A 135 -14.00 -37.54 -11.21
CA GLY A 135 -12.91 -38.51 -11.42
C GLY A 135 -11.55 -37.93 -11.11
N ILE A 136 -10.62 -38.77 -10.69
CA ILE A 136 -9.25 -38.37 -10.30
C ILE A 136 -8.42 -37.70 -11.39
N ALA A 137 -8.84 -37.75 -12.62
CA ALA A 137 -8.21 -37.08 -13.79
C ALA A 137 -8.98 -35.86 -14.26
N ALA A 138 -10.05 -35.44 -13.56
CA ALA A 138 -10.90 -34.34 -14.00
C ALA A 138 -10.12 -33.01 -13.92
N PRO A 139 -10.12 -32.19 -15.00
CA PRO A 139 -9.57 -30.85 -14.91
C PRO A 139 -10.51 -29.91 -14.19
N VAL A 140 -9.97 -28.89 -13.52
CA VAL A 140 -10.75 -27.72 -13.10
C VAL A 140 -10.82 -26.76 -14.29
N ILE A 141 -12.03 -26.46 -14.75
CA ILE A 141 -12.24 -25.64 -15.94
C ILE A 141 -12.92 -24.34 -15.54
N ILE A 142 -12.37 -23.22 -16.05
CA ILE A 142 -13.00 -21.91 -15.94
C ILE A 142 -13.30 -21.43 -17.37
N GLN A 143 -14.58 -21.19 -17.64
CA GLN A 143 -15.06 -20.55 -18.85
C GLN A 143 -15.32 -19.08 -18.57
N PHE A 144 -14.71 -18.20 -19.34
CA PHE A 144 -14.93 -16.76 -19.27
C PHE A 144 -16.01 -16.33 -20.27
N ASP A 145 -16.79 -15.31 -19.90
CA ASP A 145 -17.86 -14.73 -20.72
C ASP A 145 -17.32 -13.70 -21.76
N ALA A 146 -16.01 -13.51 -21.82
CA ALA A 146 -15.33 -12.68 -22.82
C ALA A 146 -13.90 -13.16 -23.06
N HIS A 147 -13.27 -12.60 -24.10
CA HIS A 147 -11.87 -12.91 -24.42
C HIS A 147 -10.92 -12.22 -23.43
N ILE A 148 -9.98 -12.98 -22.90
CA ILE A 148 -8.91 -12.50 -22.02
C ILE A 148 -7.71 -12.12 -22.87
N ALA A 149 -7.44 -10.82 -22.98
CA ALA A 149 -6.34 -10.31 -23.80
C ALA A 149 -4.97 -10.62 -23.17
N ASP A 150 -4.82 -10.42 -21.87
CA ASP A 150 -3.59 -10.75 -21.11
C ASP A 150 -3.82 -11.99 -20.27
N LYS A 151 -3.64 -13.16 -20.90
CA LYS A 151 -3.77 -14.47 -20.26
C LYS A 151 -2.76 -14.66 -19.14
N ALA A 152 -1.55 -14.10 -19.29
CA ALA A 152 -0.50 -14.22 -18.27
C ALA A 152 -0.80 -13.40 -17.00
N ALA A 153 -1.38 -12.22 -17.15
CA ALA A 153 -1.86 -11.43 -16.00
C ALA A 153 -3.06 -12.10 -15.32
N ALA A 154 -4.01 -12.62 -16.11
CA ALA A 154 -5.17 -13.34 -15.56
C ALA A 154 -4.75 -14.58 -14.78
N GLU A 155 -3.81 -15.36 -15.30
CA GLU A 155 -3.31 -16.57 -14.64
C GLU A 155 -2.70 -16.29 -13.26
N LYS A 156 -2.01 -15.17 -13.09
CA LYS A 156 -1.47 -14.73 -11.78
C LYS A 156 -2.57 -14.45 -10.74
N SER A 157 -3.80 -14.19 -11.19
CA SER A 157 -4.95 -13.95 -10.33
C SER A 157 -5.70 -15.24 -9.96
N LEU A 158 -5.37 -16.35 -10.61
CA LEU A 158 -6.00 -17.64 -10.36
C LEU A 158 -5.21 -18.43 -9.33
N SER A 159 -5.91 -19.05 -8.38
CA SER A 159 -5.31 -19.92 -7.39
C SER A 159 -6.17 -21.15 -7.16
N ILE A 160 -5.54 -22.28 -6.90
CA ILE A 160 -6.21 -23.52 -6.49
C ILE A 160 -5.52 -24.03 -5.23
N THR A 161 -6.32 -24.42 -4.26
CA THR A 161 -5.86 -25.10 -3.06
C THR A 161 -6.51 -26.48 -3.01
N CYS A 162 -5.69 -27.52 -2.82
CA CYS A 162 -6.15 -28.90 -2.69
C CYS A 162 -5.78 -29.45 -1.31
N ASP A 163 -6.61 -30.32 -0.79
CA ASP A 163 -6.31 -31.11 0.40
C ASP A 163 -6.56 -32.59 0.10
N PRO A 164 -5.52 -33.45 0.07
CA PRO A 164 -4.10 -33.11 0.30
C PRO A 164 -3.53 -32.20 -0.81
N PRO A 165 -2.43 -31.47 -0.49
CA PRO A 165 -1.77 -30.58 -1.46
C PRO A 165 -1.41 -31.32 -2.74
N THR A 166 -1.78 -30.74 -3.89
CA THR A 166 -1.58 -31.33 -5.22
C THR A 166 -0.94 -30.31 -6.14
N GLU A 167 0.17 -30.67 -6.77
CA GLU A 167 0.82 -29.84 -7.77
C GLU A 167 0.07 -29.88 -9.10
N GLY A 168 -0.02 -28.75 -9.78
CA GLY A 168 -0.66 -28.65 -11.07
C GLY A 168 -0.34 -27.34 -11.78
N GLY A 169 -0.96 -27.14 -12.93
CA GLY A 169 -0.72 -25.95 -13.74
C GLY A 169 -1.92 -25.57 -14.59
N TRP A 170 -1.95 -24.30 -14.94
CA TRP A 170 -2.94 -23.72 -15.84
C TRP A 170 -2.54 -23.94 -17.30
N ALA A 171 -3.51 -24.19 -18.15
CA ALA A 171 -3.34 -24.28 -19.60
C ALA A 171 -4.52 -23.62 -20.30
N TRP A 172 -4.23 -22.59 -21.09
CA TRP A 172 -5.22 -21.89 -21.91
C TRP A 172 -5.53 -22.70 -23.17
N LEU A 173 -6.79 -22.85 -23.44
CA LEU A 173 -7.28 -23.41 -24.69
C LEU A 173 -7.43 -22.33 -25.75
N PRO A 174 -7.52 -22.71 -27.04
CA PRO A 174 -7.94 -21.78 -28.07
C PRO A 174 -9.25 -21.10 -27.69
N ASP A 175 -9.34 -19.80 -27.97
CA ASP A 175 -10.55 -19.02 -27.67
C ASP A 175 -11.72 -19.52 -28.50
N GLU A 176 -12.89 -19.59 -27.88
CA GLU A 176 -14.16 -19.95 -28.50
C GLU A 176 -15.06 -18.72 -28.67
N GLN A 177 -16.21 -18.85 -29.35
CA GLN A 177 -17.14 -17.72 -29.54
C GLN A 177 -17.63 -17.13 -28.21
N GLN A 178 -17.74 -17.94 -27.16
CA GLN A 178 -18.19 -17.53 -25.82
C GLN A 178 -17.11 -16.80 -25.01
N GLY A 179 -15.86 -16.85 -25.43
CA GLY A 179 -14.75 -16.24 -24.72
C GLY A 179 -13.57 -17.17 -24.50
N SER A 180 -12.69 -16.80 -23.59
CA SER A 180 -11.51 -17.58 -23.24
C SER A 180 -11.82 -18.68 -22.24
N ARG A 181 -11.07 -19.79 -22.32
CA ARG A 181 -11.18 -20.93 -21.42
C ARG A 181 -9.82 -21.36 -20.92
N VAL A 182 -9.73 -21.61 -19.61
CA VAL A 182 -8.52 -22.11 -18.98
C VAL A 182 -8.82 -23.36 -18.20
N HIS A 183 -7.91 -24.32 -18.27
CA HIS A 183 -7.94 -25.55 -17.50
C HIS A 183 -6.80 -25.59 -16.51
N TRP A 184 -7.08 -25.96 -15.30
CA TRP A 184 -6.06 -26.41 -14.37
C TRP A 184 -6.03 -27.93 -14.34
N ARG A 185 -4.85 -28.51 -14.45
CA ARG A 185 -4.63 -29.95 -14.36
C ARG A 185 -3.59 -30.25 -13.31
N SER A 186 -3.87 -31.24 -12.50
CA SER A 186 -2.87 -31.83 -11.61
C SER A 186 -1.77 -32.51 -12.44
N ARG A 187 -0.54 -32.42 -11.95
CA ARG A 187 0.63 -33.07 -12.56
C ARG A 187 0.50 -34.61 -12.55
N GLU A 188 -0.06 -35.11 -11.48
CA GLU A 188 -0.40 -36.53 -11.30
C GLU A 188 -1.90 -36.61 -11.02
N TYR A 189 -2.49 -37.80 -11.09
CA TYR A 189 -3.89 -37.99 -10.72
C TYR A 189 -4.14 -37.59 -9.27
N PHE A 190 -5.29 -37.00 -9.03
CA PHE A 190 -5.72 -36.72 -7.67
C PHE A 190 -5.77 -37.99 -6.83
N LYS A 191 -5.43 -37.86 -5.57
CA LYS A 191 -5.71 -38.93 -4.59
C LYS A 191 -7.23 -38.98 -4.34
N ALA A 192 -7.74 -40.17 -4.06
CA ALA A 192 -9.15 -40.28 -3.69
C ALA A 192 -9.39 -39.46 -2.40
N GLY A 193 -10.43 -38.63 -2.43
CA GLY A 193 -10.76 -37.73 -1.33
C GLY A 193 -10.09 -36.35 -1.32
N THR A 194 -9.35 -36.03 -2.40
CA THR A 194 -8.83 -34.65 -2.59
C THR A 194 -9.97 -33.69 -2.77
#